data_ddf0095e705b17a36d888b21337ae3ac
#
_entry.id   ddf0095e705b17a36d888b21337ae3ac
#
_cell.length_a   1.000
_cell.length_b   1.000
_cell.length_c   1.000
_cell.angle_alpha   90.00
_cell.angle_beta   90.00
_cell.angle_gamma   90.00
#
_symmetry.space_group_name_H-M   'P 1'
#
loop_
_entity.id
_entity.type
_entity.pdbx_description
1 polymer ?
#
loop_
_entity_poly.entity_id
_entity_poly.type
_entity_poly.pdbx_seq_one_letter_code
_entity_poly.pdbx_strand_id
1 'polypeptide(L)'
;MVLDGAHNPHAARVLAETWRERFGDDKAALVFAASADKNIHGVLELIAPLAGEWHLVPCTSPRILGVGDMKCLVEAFSSVPVICHDSLETGLKAARNSGCRVLVTGSLFLLGDVLGLFAGEGRRATVQ
;
A
#
# COMPACT_ATOMS: atom_id res chain seq x y z
N MET A 1 1.28 12.10 2.73
CA MET A 1 1.06 10.78 2.13
C MET A 1 2.20 10.45 1.18
N VAL A 2 2.70 9.25 1.27
CA VAL A 2 3.81 8.76 0.43
C VAL A 2 3.26 7.77 -0.58
N LEU A 3 3.57 7.97 -1.85
CA LEU A 3 3.20 7.06 -2.95
C LEU A 3 4.47 6.41 -3.49
N ASP A 4 4.51 5.08 -3.50
CA ASP A 4 5.66 4.32 -3.99
C ASP A 4 5.17 3.11 -4.77
N GLY A 5 5.57 3.00 -6.03
CA GLY A 5 5.16 1.91 -6.91
C GLY A 5 5.89 0.60 -6.71
N ALA A 6 6.53 0.36 -5.57
CA ALA A 6 7.28 -0.85 -5.30
C ALA A 6 6.41 -2.10 -5.52
N HIS A 7 6.84 -2.97 -6.42
CA HIS A 7 6.11 -4.18 -6.81
C HIS A 7 7.02 -5.39 -6.98
N ASN A 8 8.28 -5.28 -6.58
CA ASN A 8 9.23 -6.39 -6.53
C ASN A 8 10.08 -6.27 -5.27
N PRO A 9 10.77 -7.35 -4.85
CA PRO A 9 11.54 -7.35 -3.61
C PRO A 9 12.64 -6.29 -3.54
N HIS A 10 13.32 -6.02 -4.65
CA HIS A 10 14.36 -4.99 -4.68
C HIS A 10 13.79 -3.60 -4.36
N ALA A 11 12.73 -3.21 -5.04
CA ALA A 11 12.07 -1.93 -4.82
C ALA A 11 11.45 -1.84 -3.41
N ALA A 12 10.89 -2.95 -2.91
CA ALA A 12 10.34 -3.01 -1.57
C ALA A 12 11.43 -2.81 -0.50
N ARG A 13 12.62 -3.35 -0.74
CA ARG A 13 13.77 -3.15 0.17
C ARG A 13 14.17 -1.68 0.23
N VAL A 14 14.29 -1.05 -0.93
CA VAL A 14 14.63 0.38 -1.02
C VAL A 14 13.57 1.22 -0.30
N LEU A 15 12.29 0.90 -0.51
CA LEU A 15 11.19 1.58 0.16
C LEU A 15 11.29 1.44 1.68
N ALA A 16 11.53 0.23 2.18
CA ALA A 16 11.63 -0.02 3.62
C ALA A 16 12.81 0.75 4.24
N GLU A 17 13.95 0.77 3.56
CA GLU A 17 15.13 1.52 4.02
C GLU A 17 14.84 3.03 4.05
N THR A 18 14.26 3.56 2.97
CA THR A 18 13.91 4.99 2.86
C THR A 18 12.91 5.39 3.94
N TRP A 19 11.90 4.56 4.18
CA TRP A 19 10.90 4.82 5.23
C TRP A 19 11.57 4.95 6.60
N ARG A 20 12.44 4.01 6.94
CA ARG A 20 13.15 4.01 8.23
C ARG A 20 14.08 5.20 8.37
N GLU A 21 14.75 5.60 7.30
CA GLU A 21 15.61 6.78 7.30
C GLU A 21 14.83 8.07 7.55
N ARG A 22 13.64 8.18 6.96
CA ARG A 22 12.84 9.41 7.03
C ARG A 22 11.94 9.48 8.25
N PHE A 23 11.40 8.35 8.67
CA PHE A 23 10.35 8.30 9.70
C PHE A 23 10.70 7.40 10.89
N GLY A 24 11.86 6.78 10.88
CA GLY A 24 12.30 5.93 12.00
C GLY A 24 11.36 4.75 12.22
N ASP A 25 10.90 4.60 13.44
CA ASP A 25 10.01 3.52 13.84
C ASP A 25 8.52 3.83 13.68
N ASP A 26 8.18 4.98 13.09
CA ASP A 26 6.77 5.33 12.85
C ASP A 26 6.13 4.31 11.90
N LYS A 27 4.96 3.81 12.31
CA LYS A 27 4.23 2.85 11.48
C LYS A 27 3.31 3.56 10.50
N ALA A 28 3.02 2.89 9.40
CA ALA A 28 2.19 3.41 8.31
C ALA A 28 0.76 2.89 8.39
N ALA A 29 -0.19 3.72 7.99
CA ALA A 29 -1.47 3.24 7.48
C ALA A 29 -1.21 2.87 6.01
N LEU A 30 -1.09 1.59 5.71
CA LEU A 30 -0.57 1.08 4.46
C LEU A 30 -1.71 0.74 3.52
N VAL A 31 -1.88 1.55 2.47
CA VAL A 31 -2.87 1.29 1.41
C VAL A 31 -2.21 0.42 0.37
N PHE A 32 -2.72 -0.78 0.15
CA PHE A 32 -2.04 -1.81 -0.60
C PHE A 32 -2.94 -2.51 -1.61
N ALA A 33 -2.38 -2.73 -2.80
CA ALA A 33 -2.93 -3.62 -3.81
C ALA A 33 -1.75 -4.23 -4.58
N ALA A 34 -1.85 -5.47 -4.98
CA ALA A 34 -0.76 -6.15 -5.65
C ALA A 34 -1.24 -7.19 -6.66
N SER A 35 -0.41 -7.45 -7.65
CA SER A 35 -0.61 -8.51 -8.62
C SER A 35 -0.27 -9.86 -8.02
N ALA A 36 -0.94 -10.92 -8.54
CA ALA A 36 -0.66 -12.30 -8.15
C ALA A 36 0.57 -12.81 -8.90
N ASP A 37 1.74 -12.30 -8.57
CA ASP A 37 2.97 -12.82 -9.16
C ASP A 37 3.87 -13.45 -8.10
N LYS A 38 4.93 -14.12 -8.56
CA LYS A 38 5.85 -14.88 -7.71
C LYS A 38 6.62 -14.03 -6.70
N ASN A 39 6.67 -12.72 -6.89
CA ASN A 39 7.45 -11.81 -6.05
C ASN A 39 6.65 -11.22 -4.88
N ILE A 40 5.35 -11.47 -4.81
CA ILE A 40 4.50 -10.85 -3.79
C ILE A 40 4.92 -11.22 -2.37
N HIS A 41 5.35 -12.45 -2.14
CA HIS A 41 5.82 -12.88 -0.83
C HIS A 41 7.06 -12.10 -0.40
N GLY A 42 8.01 -11.92 -1.30
CA GLY A 42 9.21 -11.13 -1.03
C GLY A 42 8.93 -9.67 -0.75
N VAL A 43 7.95 -9.09 -1.44
CA VAL A 43 7.49 -7.72 -1.18
C VAL A 43 6.86 -7.62 0.20
N LEU A 44 5.93 -8.52 0.52
CA LEU A 44 5.23 -8.51 1.81
C LEU A 44 6.20 -8.69 2.99
N GLU A 45 7.16 -9.58 2.86
CA GLU A 45 8.16 -9.80 3.89
C GLU A 45 8.92 -8.51 4.24
N LEU A 46 9.21 -7.69 3.23
CA LEU A 46 9.98 -6.47 3.39
C LEU A 46 9.14 -5.28 3.90
N ILE A 47 7.88 -5.17 3.47
CA ILE A 47 7.05 -4.01 3.83
C ILE A 47 6.14 -4.25 5.03
N ALA A 48 5.84 -5.49 5.38
CA ALA A 48 4.98 -5.79 6.53
C ALA A 48 5.46 -5.13 7.84
N PRO A 49 6.77 -5.08 8.13
CA PRO A 49 7.26 -4.40 9.34
C PRO A 49 6.95 -2.91 9.40
N LEU A 50 6.64 -2.28 8.27
CA LEU A 50 6.29 -0.85 8.22
C LEU A 50 4.85 -0.59 8.64
N ALA A 51 3.99 -1.59 8.59
CA ALA A 51 2.55 -1.41 8.75
C ALA A 51 2.13 -1.32 10.21
N GLY A 52 1.35 -0.30 10.53
CA GLY A 52 0.57 -0.24 11.76
C GLY A 52 -0.84 -0.74 11.52
N GLU A 53 -1.33 -0.61 10.30
CA GLU A 53 -2.60 -1.15 9.84
C GLU A 53 -2.57 -1.23 8.32
N TRP A 54 -3.39 -2.13 7.76
CA TRP A 54 -3.48 -2.32 6.32
C TRP A 54 -4.87 -1.91 5.83
N HIS A 55 -4.87 -1.24 4.69
CA HIS A 55 -6.08 -0.91 3.95
C HIS A 55 -5.95 -1.52 2.56
N LEU A 56 -6.62 -2.65 2.35
CA LEU A 56 -6.56 -3.36 1.07
C LEU A 56 -7.65 -2.81 0.17
N VAL A 57 -7.27 -2.41 -1.04
CA VAL A 57 -8.16 -1.72 -1.97
C VAL A 57 -8.17 -2.40 -3.33
N PRO A 58 -9.29 -2.31 -4.08
CA PRO A 58 -9.32 -2.75 -5.46
C PRO A 58 -8.61 -1.75 -6.37
N CYS A 59 -8.17 -2.25 -7.53
CA CYS A 59 -7.60 -1.44 -8.60
C CYS A 59 -8.38 -1.67 -9.90
N THR A 60 -8.23 -0.76 -10.84
CA THR A 60 -8.86 -0.88 -12.16
C THR A 60 -8.26 -2.00 -13.01
N SER A 61 -7.00 -2.37 -12.77
CA SER A 61 -6.36 -3.43 -13.53
C SER A 61 -6.87 -4.82 -13.15
N PRO A 62 -7.22 -5.68 -14.13
CA PRO A 62 -7.64 -7.07 -13.84
C PRO A 62 -6.50 -7.95 -13.34
N ARG A 63 -5.24 -7.49 -13.38
CA ARG A 63 -4.09 -8.22 -12.86
C ARG A 63 -3.97 -8.15 -11.33
N ILE A 64 -4.67 -7.22 -10.71
CA ILE A 64 -4.61 -7.05 -9.26
C ILE A 64 -5.48 -8.10 -8.58
N LEU A 65 -4.94 -8.70 -7.52
CA LEU A 65 -5.68 -9.65 -6.70
C LEU A 65 -6.91 -9.00 -6.07
N GLY A 66 -7.99 -9.77 -5.92
CA GLY A 66 -9.13 -9.33 -5.13
C GLY A 66 -8.73 -9.11 -3.67
N VAL A 67 -9.44 -8.21 -2.99
CA VAL A 67 -9.09 -7.82 -1.62
C VAL A 67 -9.15 -9.00 -0.64
N GLY A 68 -10.05 -9.96 -0.84
CA GLY A 68 -10.14 -11.14 0.00
C GLY A 68 -8.91 -12.04 -0.11
N ASP A 69 -8.41 -12.25 -1.32
CA ASP A 69 -7.19 -13.05 -1.55
C ASP A 69 -5.97 -12.32 -1.00
N MET A 70 -5.90 -11.01 -1.19
CA MET A 70 -4.82 -10.20 -0.60
C MET A 70 -4.82 -10.27 0.92
N LYS A 71 -5.99 -10.26 1.54
CA LYS A 71 -6.10 -10.37 2.99
C LYS A 71 -5.45 -11.64 3.50
N CYS A 72 -5.73 -12.77 2.87
CA CYS A 72 -5.11 -14.05 3.24
C CYS A 72 -3.59 -14.00 3.16
N LEU A 73 -3.05 -13.40 2.09
CA LEU A 73 -1.61 -13.26 1.92
C LEU A 73 -1.00 -12.33 2.97
N VAL A 74 -1.60 -11.17 3.19
CA VAL A 74 -1.09 -10.17 4.13
C VAL A 74 -1.08 -10.71 5.56
N GLU A 75 -2.13 -11.43 5.95
CA GLU A 75 -2.23 -12.00 7.29
C GLU A 75 -1.17 -13.06 7.58
N ALA A 76 -0.58 -13.66 6.53
CA ALA A 76 0.55 -14.58 6.69
C ALA A 76 1.84 -13.87 7.10
N PHE A 77 1.96 -12.55 6.86
CA PHE A 77 3.16 -11.76 7.13
C PHE A 77 2.97 -10.70 8.21
N SER A 78 1.75 -10.43 8.65
CA SER A 78 1.46 -9.32 9.53
C SER A 78 0.35 -9.68 10.53
N SER A 79 0.51 -9.21 11.77
CA SER A 79 -0.48 -9.42 12.84
C SER A 79 -1.28 -8.15 13.16
N VAL A 80 -0.97 -7.04 12.50
CA VAL A 80 -1.70 -5.78 12.72
C VAL A 80 -3.05 -5.81 12.00
N PRO A 81 -3.99 -4.91 12.32
CA PRO A 81 -5.30 -4.91 11.67
C PRO A 81 -5.25 -4.84 10.15
N VAL A 82 -6.08 -5.62 9.47
CA VAL A 82 -6.22 -5.65 8.02
C VAL A 82 -7.67 -5.35 7.68
N ILE A 83 -7.90 -4.25 6.98
CA ILE A 83 -9.23 -3.79 6.61
C ILE A 83 -9.36 -3.83 5.09
N CYS A 84 -10.38 -4.56 4.59
CA CYS A 84 -10.71 -4.61 3.17
C CYS A 84 -11.71 -3.53 2.82
N HIS A 85 -11.52 -2.85 1.70
CA HIS A 85 -12.39 -1.79 1.23
C HIS A 85 -12.98 -2.12 -0.13
N ASP A 86 -14.17 -1.59 -0.42
CA ASP A 86 -14.84 -1.78 -1.69
C ASP A 86 -14.33 -0.82 -2.77
N SER A 87 -13.64 0.25 -2.36
CA SER A 87 -13.10 1.24 -3.28
C SER A 87 -11.79 1.81 -2.77
N LEU A 88 -11.01 2.35 -3.70
CA LEU A 88 -9.79 3.09 -3.37
C LEU A 88 -10.09 4.32 -2.52
N GLU A 89 -11.14 5.05 -2.84
CA GLU A 89 -11.52 6.27 -2.10
C GLU A 89 -11.80 5.97 -0.64
N THR A 90 -12.55 4.91 -0.37
CA THR A 90 -12.86 4.49 1.00
C THR A 90 -11.60 4.11 1.76
N GLY A 91 -10.70 3.37 1.11
CA GLY A 91 -9.43 2.97 1.71
C GLY A 91 -8.52 4.16 2.04
N LEU A 92 -8.39 5.11 1.11
CA LEU A 92 -7.60 6.31 1.33
C LEU A 92 -8.17 7.17 2.46
N LYS A 93 -9.49 7.32 2.51
CA LYS A 93 -10.16 8.09 3.57
C LYS A 93 -9.91 7.45 4.94
N ALA A 94 -10.08 6.14 5.04
CA ALA A 94 -9.83 5.42 6.29
C ALA A 94 -8.37 5.55 6.73
N ALA A 95 -7.43 5.41 5.80
CA ALA A 95 -6.01 5.56 6.10
C ALA A 95 -5.67 6.96 6.59
N ARG A 96 -6.21 7.99 5.95
CA ARG A 96 -6.00 9.38 6.36
C ARG A 96 -6.54 9.68 7.75
N ASN A 97 -7.66 9.04 8.11
CA ASN A 97 -8.31 9.25 9.41
C ASN A 97 -7.68 8.43 10.54
N SER A 98 -6.70 7.58 10.24
CA SER A 98 -6.06 6.70 11.23
C SER A 98 -5.14 7.42 12.22
N GLY A 99 -4.66 8.61 11.86
CA GLY A 99 -3.62 9.30 12.61
C GLY A 99 -2.21 8.88 12.27
N CYS A 100 -2.03 7.83 11.47
CA CYS A 100 -0.72 7.36 10.99
C CYS A 100 -0.35 8.05 9.67
N ARG A 101 0.95 8.03 9.36
CA ARG A 101 1.38 8.40 8.01
C ARG A 101 0.82 7.41 7.01
N VAL A 102 0.35 7.90 5.87
CA VAL A 102 -0.21 7.05 4.82
C VAL A 102 0.87 6.67 3.82
N LEU A 103 1.03 5.37 3.59
CA LEU A 103 1.90 4.83 2.55
C LEU A 103 1.06 4.03 1.57
N VAL A 104 1.11 4.40 0.28
CA VAL A 104 0.42 3.68 -0.79
C VAL A 104 1.47 2.94 -1.61
N THR A 105 1.37 1.63 -1.69
CA THR A 105 2.37 0.81 -2.41
C THR A 105 1.81 -0.54 -2.86
N GLY A 106 2.60 -1.28 -3.61
CA GLY A 106 2.34 -2.65 -4.04
C GLY A 106 2.13 -2.79 -5.54
N SER A 107 1.76 -1.73 -6.25
CA SER A 107 1.46 -1.80 -7.67
C SER A 107 1.56 -0.42 -8.33
N LEU A 108 2.10 -0.41 -9.55
CA LEU A 108 2.08 0.78 -10.41
C LEU A 108 0.64 1.13 -10.83
N PHE A 109 -0.24 0.13 -10.97
CA PHE A 109 -1.65 0.37 -11.29
C PHE A 109 -2.35 1.11 -10.16
N LEU A 110 -2.10 0.71 -8.91
CA LEU A 110 -2.62 1.41 -7.75
C LEU A 110 -2.14 2.86 -7.70
N LEU A 111 -0.85 3.07 -7.92
CA LEU A 111 -0.27 4.41 -7.95
C LEU A 111 -0.96 5.29 -9.00
N GLY A 112 -1.18 4.74 -10.20
CA GLY A 112 -1.89 5.44 -11.27
C GLY A 112 -3.32 5.81 -10.89
N ASP A 113 -4.04 4.90 -10.24
CA ASP A 113 -5.41 5.16 -9.79
C ASP A 113 -5.45 6.28 -8.74
N VAL A 114 -4.51 6.28 -7.80
CA VAL A 114 -4.41 7.33 -6.78
C VAL A 114 -4.09 8.69 -7.40
N LEU A 115 -3.13 8.74 -8.31
CA LEU A 115 -2.79 9.97 -9.02
C LEU A 115 -3.96 10.51 -9.84
N GLY A 116 -4.75 9.61 -10.43
CA GLY A 116 -5.97 9.99 -11.14
C GLY A 116 -6.99 10.68 -10.23
N LEU A 117 -7.18 10.18 -9.02
CA LEU A 117 -8.06 10.82 -8.03
C LEU A 117 -7.56 12.21 -7.65
N PHE A 118 -6.26 12.36 -7.38
CA PHE A 118 -5.70 13.65 -7.01
C PHE A 118 -5.75 14.66 -8.14
N ALA A 119 -5.54 14.24 -9.38
CA ALA A 119 -5.70 15.10 -10.55
C ALA A 119 -7.13 15.63 -10.67
N GLY A 120 -8.13 14.75 -10.42
CA GLY A 120 -9.55 15.14 -10.44
C GLY A 120 -9.93 16.08 -9.31
N GLU A 121 -9.23 16.00 -8.16
CA GLU A 121 -9.47 16.85 -7.00
C GLU A 121 -8.60 18.10 -6.96
N GLY A 122 -7.65 18.24 -7.89
CA GLY A 122 -6.68 19.34 -7.87
C GLY A 122 -5.65 19.25 -6.74
N ARG A 123 -5.46 18.07 -6.16
CA ARG A 123 -4.52 17.83 -5.06
C ARG A 123 -3.17 17.35 -5.55
N ARG A 124 -2.17 17.46 -4.68
CA ARG A 124 -0.82 16.95 -4.94
C ARG A 124 -0.44 15.86 -3.96
N ALA A 125 0.44 14.96 -4.41
CA ALA A 125 0.98 13.88 -3.60
C ALA A 125 2.49 13.77 -3.82
N THR A 126 3.20 13.22 -2.81
CA THR A 126 4.61 12.89 -2.93
C THR A 126 4.74 11.54 -3.60
N VAL A 127 5.52 11.47 -4.67
CA VAL A 127 5.76 10.24 -5.42
C VAL A 127 7.24 9.86 -5.31
N GLN A 128 7.48 8.58 -5.02
CA GLN A 128 8.83 8.02 -4.94
C GLN A 128 9.08 6.95 -6.00
#